data_fcbdc701b27909e67a4ae081665f744b
#
_entry.id   fcbdc701b27909e67a4ae081665f744b
#
_cell.length_a   1.000
_cell.length_b   1.000
_cell.length_c   1.000
_cell.angle_alpha   90.00
_cell.angle_beta   90.00
_cell.angle_gamma   90.00
#
_symmetry.space_group_name_H-M   'P 1'
#
loop_
_entity.id
_entity.type
_entity.pdbx_description
1 polymer ?
#
loop_
_entity_poly.entity_id
_entity_poly.type
_entity_poly.pdbx_seq_one_letter_code
_entity_poly.pdbx_strand_id
1 'polypeptide(L)'
;MKLLWDDRAWDDYLYWQMQDKKTLKRINALIKDIQRGSYDGIGKPEPLKENFSGWWSRRIDEENRIVYKEEDDAIIIASCKGHYEQ
;
A
#
# COMPACT_ATOMS: atom_id res chain seq x y z
N MET A 1 4.95 -6.20 -12.68
CA MET A 1 4.48 -4.82 -12.81
C MET A 1 5.47 -3.86 -12.17
N LYS A 2 5.58 -2.68 -12.74
CA LYS A 2 6.43 -1.63 -12.19
C LYS A 2 5.83 -1.07 -10.90
N LEU A 3 6.68 -0.52 -10.04
CA LEU A 3 6.23 0.19 -8.85
C LEU A 3 6.45 1.68 -9.06
N LEU A 4 5.44 2.47 -8.80
CA LEU A 4 5.52 3.93 -8.79
C LEU A 4 5.17 4.41 -7.39
N TRP A 5 6.04 5.19 -6.79
CA TRP A 5 5.84 5.71 -5.45
C TRP A 5 5.49 7.18 -5.51
N ASP A 6 4.32 7.55 -4.99
CA ASP A 6 4.06 8.95 -4.70
C ASP A 6 5.09 9.42 -3.67
N ASP A 7 5.39 10.70 -3.68
CA ASP A 7 6.37 11.26 -2.75
C ASP A 7 6.04 10.92 -1.30
N ARG A 8 4.77 11.01 -0.93
CA ARG A 8 4.33 10.63 0.41
C ARG A 8 4.59 9.16 0.71
N ALA A 9 4.31 8.30 -0.24
CA ALA A 9 4.51 6.86 -0.03
C ALA A 9 5.99 6.54 0.15
N TRP A 10 6.84 7.18 -0.61
CA TRP A 10 8.28 7.01 -0.48
C TRP A 10 8.77 7.49 0.89
N ASP A 11 8.29 8.64 1.35
CA ASP A 11 8.62 9.15 2.68
C ASP A 11 8.14 8.19 3.77
N ASP A 12 6.94 7.64 3.63
CA ASP A 12 6.41 6.63 4.56
C ASP A 12 7.32 5.40 4.62
N TYR A 13 7.72 4.94 3.45
CA TYR A 13 8.59 3.76 3.34
C TYR A 13 9.94 4.00 4.01
N LEU A 14 10.54 5.17 3.79
CA LEU A 14 11.79 5.55 4.44
C LEU A 14 11.63 5.64 5.97
N TYR A 15 10.48 6.15 6.43
CA TYR A 15 10.16 6.19 7.85
C TYR A 15 10.22 4.78 8.47
N TRP A 16 9.56 3.81 7.86
CA TRP A 16 9.57 2.45 8.37
C TRP A 16 10.96 1.82 8.32
N GLN A 17 11.73 2.13 7.29
CA GLN A 17 13.08 1.64 7.15
C GLN A 17 13.96 2.09 8.34
N MET A 18 13.71 3.27 8.87
CA MET A 18 14.44 3.81 10.00
C MET A 18 13.86 3.40 11.35
N GLN A 19 12.56 3.24 11.45
CA GLN A 19 11.86 3.12 12.73
C GLN A 19 11.42 1.71 13.08
N ASP A 20 11.06 0.87 12.12
CA ASP A 20 10.46 -0.42 12.42
C ASP A 20 10.67 -1.42 11.28
N LYS A 21 11.70 -2.22 11.42
CA LYS A 21 12.07 -3.21 10.40
C LYS A 21 11.02 -4.32 10.24
N LYS A 22 10.28 -4.62 11.29
CA LYS A 22 9.22 -5.63 11.24
C LYS A 22 8.07 -5.14 10.36
N THR A 23 7.68 -3.89 10.53
CA THR A 23 6.65 -3.28 9.70
C THR A 23 7.11 -3.16 8.26
N LEU A 24 8.37 -2.78 8.05
CA LEU A 24 8.95 -2.72 6.71
C LEU A 24 8.85 -4.08 6.00
N LYS A 25 9.17 -5.15 6.72
CA LYS A 25 9.12 -6.50 6.17
C LYS A 25 7.69 -6.87 5.75
N ARG A 26 6.72 -6.48 6.55
CA ARG A 26 5.29 -6.69 6.24
C ARG A 26 4.89 -5.93 4.98
N ILE A 27 5.32 -4.67 4.87
CA ILE A 27 5.05 -3.84 3.69
C ILE A 27 5.66 -4.47 2.45
N ASN A 28 6.90 -4.95 2.54
CA ASN A 28 7.56 -5.62 1.42
C ASN A 28 6.78 -6.85 0.96
N ALA A 29 6.26 -7.64 1.91
CA ALA A 29 5.46 -8.82 1.59
C ALA A 29 4.15 -8.42 0.90
N LEU A 30 3.51 -7.36 1.37
CA LEU A 30 2.28 -6.85 0.74
C LEU A 30 2.52 -6.38 -0.68
N ILE A 31 3.60 -5.64 -0.91
CA ILE A 31 3.94 -5.16 -2.25
C ILE A 31 4.17 -6.33 -3.21
N LYS A 32 4.91 -7.35 -2.77
CA LYS A 32 5.12 -8.54 -3.60
C LYS A 32 3.81 -9.24 -3.94
N ASP A 33 2.92 -9.32 -2.98
CA ASP A 33 1.61 -9.94 -3.18
C ASP A 33 0.74 -9.12 -4.13
N ILE A 34 0.76 -7.80 -3.98
CA ILE A 34 0.04 -6.89 -4.89
C ILE A 34 0.54 -7.04 -6.32
N GLN A 35 1.82 -7.22 -6.52
CA GLN A 35 2.40 -7.39 -7.85
C GLN A 35 1.97 -8.70 -8.52
N ARG A 36 1.58 -9.70 -7.73
CA ARG A 36 1.04 -10.97 -8.27
C ARG A 36 -0.44 -10.87 -8.60
N GLY A 37 -1.18 -10.10 -7.82
CA GLY A 37 -2.62 -9.93 -8.00
C GLY A 37 -3.06 -8.69 -7.23
N SER A 38 -3.42 -7.64 -7.96
CA SER A 38 -3.66 -6.32 -7.38
C SER A 38 -4.82 -6.29 -6.39
N TYR A 39 -5.84 -7.09 -6.60
CA TYR A 39 -7.11 -6.95 -5.86
C TYR A 39 -7.47 -8.17 -5.03
N ASP A 40 -6.53 -9.08 -4.85
CA ASP A 40 -6.76 -10.34 -4.18
C ASP A 40 -5.48 -10.74 -3.44
N GLY A 41 -5.61 -11.31 -2.26
CA GLY A 41 -4.44 -11.80 -1.53
C GLY A 41 -4.42 -11.37 -0.06
N ILE A 42 -3.21 -11.24 0.49
CA ILE A 42 -3.02 -10.98 1.92
C ILE A 42 -3.36 -9.54 2.30
N GLY A 43 -3.65 -9.31 3.57
CA GLY A 43 -3.90 -7.95 4.08
C GLY A 43 -5.29 -7.42 3.82
N LYS A 44 -6.24 -8.28 3.49
CA LYS A 44 -7.65 -7.92 3.26
C LYS A 44 -7.81 -6.79 2.24
N PRO A 45 -7.49 -7.04 0.95
CA PRO A 45 -7.66 -6.02 -0.09
C PRO A 45 -9.07 -5.48 -0.10
N GLU A 46 -9.21 -4.17 -0.15
CA GLU A 46 -10.49 -3.49 -0.06
C GLU A 46 -10.52 -2.27 -0.95
N PRO A 47 -11.54 -2.12 -1.82
CA PRO A 47 -11.66 -0.91 -2.63
C PRO A 47 -12.10 0.27 -1.76
N LEU A 48 -11.52 1.43 -2.02
CA LEU A 48 -11.87 2.66 -1.34
C LEU A 48 -13.01 3.35 -2.09
N LYS A 49 -13.69 4.27 -1.41
CA LYS A 49 -14.90 4.91 -1.91
C LYS A 49 -14.74 6.41 -2.02
N GLU A 50 -15.74 7.05 -2.63
CA GLU A 50 -15.85 8.50 -2.73
C GLU A 50 -14.60 9.15 -3.33
N ASN A 51 -13.94 10.03 -2.62
CA ASN A 51 -12.77 10.75 -3.12
C ASN A 51 -11.59 9.83 -3.46
N PHE A 52 -11.60 8.61 -2.94
CA PHE A 52 -10.55 7.63 -3.18
C PHE A 52 -11.00 6.50 -4.10
N SER A 53 -12.10 6.71 -4.82
CA SER A 53 -12.61 5.72 -5.76
C SER A 53 -11.54 5.35 -6.79
N GLY A 54 -11.37 4.06 -7.02
CA GLY A 54 -10.32 3.56 -7.91
C GLY A 54 -9.05 3.13 -7.18
N TRP A 55 -8.89 3.56 -5.94
CA TRP A 55 -7.79 3.13 -5.08
C TRP A 55 -8.22 1.97 -4.21
N TRP A 56 -7.25 1.21 -3.74
CA TRP A 56 -7.44 0.05 -2.87
C TRP A 56 -6.54 0.19 -1.65
N SER A 57 -6.88 -0.52 -0.58
CA SER A 57 -6.00 -0.61 0.58
C SER A 57 -5.80 -2.05 1.01
N ARG A 58 -4.67 -2.29 1.65
CA ARG A 58 -4.41 -3.54 2.38
C ARG A 58 -3.87 -3.20 3.75
N ARG A 59 -4.17 -4.04 4.72
CA ARG A 59 -3.75 -3.84 6.11
C ARG A 59 -2.29 -4.20 6.28
N ILE A 60 -1.52 -3.25 6.80
CA ILE A 60 -0.16 -3.50 7.26
C ILE A 60 -0.26 -4.04 8.69
N ASP A 61 -0.99 -3.32 9.53
CA ASP A 61 -1.34 -3.70 10.91
C ASP A 61 -2.70 -3.06 11.25
N GLU A 62 -3.06 -2.99 12.53
CA GLU A 62 -4.35 -2.43 12.92
C GLU A 62 -4.47 -0.93 12.65
N GLU A 63 -3.36 -0.22 12.65
CA GLU A 63 -3.34 1.24 12.49
C GLU A 63 -2.91 1.72 11.12
N ASN A 64 -2.18 0.90 10.38
CA ASN A 64 -1.56 1.32 9.13
C ASN A 64 -2.06 0.53 7.94
N ARG A 65 -2.18 1.24 6.81
CA ARG A 65 -2.63 0.67 5.54
C ARG A 65 -1.67 1.06 4.44
N ILE A 66 -1.54 0.19 3.44
CA ILE A 66 -0.94 0.58 2.17
C ILE A 66 -2.09 0.92 1.23
N VAL A 67 -2.00 2.08 0.59
CA VAL A 67 -3.01 2.55 -0.37
C VAL A 67 -2.37 2.56 -1.74
N TYR A 68 -3.03 1.94 -2.70
CA TYR A 68 -2.45 1.71 -4.01
C TYR A 68 -3.52 1.56 -5.09
N LYS A 69 -3.09 1.62 -6.34
CA LYS A 69 -3.93 1.20 -7.46
C LYS A 69 -3.05 0.65 -8.58
N GLU A 70 -3.66 -0.13 -9.45
CA GLU A 70 -3.01 -0.59 -10.66
C GLU A 70 -3.45 0.30 -11.81
N GLU A 71 -2.49 0.78 -12.60
CA GLU A 71 -2.75 1.62 -13.75
C GLU A 71 -1.63 1.45 -14.75
N ASP A 72 -1.97 1.17 -16.02
CA ASP A 72 -0.98 1.03 -17.11
C ASP A 72 0.14 0.04 -16.78
N ASP A 73 -0.23 -1.11 -16.25
CA ASP A 73 0.72 -2.18 -15.89
C ASP A 73 1.73 -1.75 -14.81
N ALA A 74 1.34 -0.82 -13.96
CA ALA A 74 2.14 -0.39 -12.83
C ALA A 74 1.28 -0.37 -11.57
N ILE A 75 1.92 -0.59 -10.43
CA ILE A 75 1.29 -0.38 -9.13
C ILE A 75 1.75 0.99 -8.63
N ILE A 76 0.79 1.86 -8.40
CA ILE A 76 1.05 3.19 -7.86
C ILE A 76 0.74 3.14 -6.37
N ILE A 77 1.72 3.46 -5.54
CA ILE A 77 1.56 3.46 -4.09
C ILE A 77 1.40 4.91 -3.62
N ALA A 78 0.24 5.21 -3.06
CA ALA A 78 -0.08 6.56 -2.58
C ALA A 78 0.43 6.81 -1.17
N SER A 79 0.39 5.79 -0.31
CA SER A 79 0.85 5.89 1.06
C SER A 79 1.02 4.50 1.65
N CYS A 80 1.83 4.38 2.69
CA CYS A 80 1.96 3.13 3.43
C CYS A 80 2.13 3.39 4.94
N LYS A 81 1.50 4.43 5.42
CA LYS A 81 1.47 4.78 6.84
C LYS A 81 0.20 5.54 7.11
N GLY A 82 -0.44 5.22 8.25
CA GLY A 82 -1.67 5.85 8.64
C GLY A 82 -2.90 5.05 8.22
N HIS A 83 -4.05 5.58 8.58
CA HIS A 83 -5.35 4.95 8.39
C HIS A 83 -6.22 5.83 7.50
N TYR A 84 -6.81 5.22 6.48
CA TYR A 84 -7.76 5.92 5.62
C TYR A 84 -9.17 5.69 6.13
N GLU A 85 -9.87 6.77 6.39
CA GLU A 85 -11.29 6.73 6.71
C GLU A 85 -12.10 7.07 5.47
N GLN A 86 -13.17 6.35 5.28
CA GLN A 86 -14.05 6.54 4.15
C GLN A 86 -15.39 7.13 4.57
#